data_c156f18953a0f74235face876af40f87
#
_entry.id   c156f18953a0f74235face876af40f87
#
_cell.length_a   1.000
_cell.length_b   1.000
_cell.length_c   1.000
_cell.angle_alpha   90.00
_cell.angle_beta   90.00
_cell.angle_gamma   90.00
#
_symmetry.space_group_name_H-M   'P 1'
#
loop_
_entity.id
_entity.type
_entity.pdbx_description
1 polymer ?
#
loop_
_entity_poly.entity_id
_entity_poly.type
_entity_poly.pdbx_seq_one_letter_code
_entity_poly.pdbx_strand_id
1 'polypeptide(L)'
;DTIYNDDSAEREFTHHIYGYDDDMKAVNTARHNVAASGFSRIITIENKDFKDFTQPSEKSVIVMNPPYGERISTPNLLGTYKMIGERLKHEFKGNEAWILSYREECFREIALKPSIKIPVYNGSLECEFRRYQLFDGRLDEFRAGGGIVKTEEEKAEMAQKHRFKKNREFKKRL
;
A
#
# COMPACT_ATOMS: atom_id res chain seq x y z
N ASP A 1 11.95 -22.43 -21.88
CA ASP A 1 13.11 -21.49 -21.91
C ASP A 1 12.81 -20.18 -22.65
N THR A 2 11.76 -20.12 -23.47
CA THR A 2 11.40 -18.90 -24.26
C THR A 2 10.93 -17.73 -23.37
N ILE A 3 10.32 -18.02 -22.24
CA ILE A 3 9.78 -16.99 -21.33
C ILE A 3 10.90 -16.21 -20.62
N TYR A 4 12.04 -16.84 -20.33
CA TYR A 4 13.16 -16.21 -19.62
C TYR A 4 14.00 -15.27 -20.48
N ASN A 5 13.85 -15.33 -21.81
CA ASN A 5 14.62 -14.51 -22.75
C ASN A 5 13.73 -13.55 -23.53
N ASP A 6 12.46 -13.39 -23.14
CA ASP A 6 11.56 -12.41 -23.76
C ASP A 6 11.70 -11.05 -23.05
N ASP A 7 12.48 -10.16 -23.62
CA ASP A 7 12.69 -8.77 -23.19
C ASP A 7 11.77 -7.76 -23.92
N SER A 8 10.85 -8.26 -24.74
CA SER A 8 9.97 -7.40 -25.56
C SER A 8 9.09 -6.43 -24.76
N ALA A 9 8.84 -6.75 -23.49
CA ALA A 9 8.08 -5.93 -22.55
C ALA A 9 8.95 -5.04 -21.64
N GLU A 10 10.27 -5.12 -21.75
CA GLU A 10 11.15 -4.27 -20.95
C GLU A 10 10.90 -2.79 -21.21
N ARG A 11 10.93 -2.03 -20.15
CA ARG A 11 10.78 -0.57 -20.15
C ARG A 11 11.90 0.05 -19.34
N GLU A 12 12.38 1.19 -19.75
CA GLU A 12 13.30 1.98 -18.94
C GLU A 12 12.60 2.38 -17.63
N PHE A 13 13.20 1.98 -16.50
CA PHE A 13 12.72 2.33 -15.18
C PHE A 13 13.43 3.59 -14.69
N THR A 14 12.73 4.71 -14.75
CA THR A 14 13.26 6.05 -14.41
C THR A 14 13.06 6.45 -12.94
N HIS A 15 12.45 5.58 -12.14
CA HIS A 15 12.18 5.81 -10.73
C HIS A 15 13.21 5.10 -9.83
N HIS A 16 13.16 5.39 -8.54
CA HIS A 16 13.94 4.70 -7.52
C HIS A 16 13.02 4.02 -6.52
N ILE A 17 13.37 2.81 -6.07
CA ILE A 17 12.65 2.06 -5.06
C ILE A 17 13.43 2.16 -3.75
N TYR A 18 12.75 2.59 -2.70
CA TYR A 18 13.29 2.63 -1.34
C TYR A 18 12.56 1.61 -0.48
N GLY A 19 13.28 0.67 0.13
CA GLY A 19 12.75 -0.32 1.05
C GLY A 19 13.27 -0.07 2.47
N TYR A 20 12.39 -0.19 3.44
CA TYR A 20 12.68 0.05 4.85
C TYR A 20 12.11 -1.06 5.72
N ASP A 21 12.85 -1.46 6.72
CA ASP A 21 12.41 -2.40 7.75
C ASP A 21 13.13 -2.05 9.06
N ASP A 22 12.52 -2.25 10.21
CA ASP A 22 13.12 -2.04 11.53
C ASP A 22 13.94 -3.27 12.00
N ASP A 23 13.72 -4.44 11.38
CA ASP A 23 14.53 -5.63 11.61
C ASP A 23 15.77 -5.65 10.71
N MET A 24 16.94 -5.48 11.31
CA MET A 24 18.23 -5.55 10.62
C MET A 24 18.46 -6.88 9.86
N LYS A 25 17.88 -8.00 10.32
CA LYS A 25 18.01 -9.29 9.63
C LYS A 25 17.21 -9.27 8.32
N ALA A 26 15.99 -8.72 8.34
CA ALA A 26 15.18 -8.53 7.14
C ALA A 26 15.88 -7.60 6.16
N VAL A 27 16.44 -6.48 6.63
CA VAL A 27 17.22 -5.53 5.83
C VAL A 27 18.43 -6.20 5.17
N ASN A 28 19.21 -6.98 5.91
CA ASN A 28 20.39 -7.67 5.35
C ASN A 28 20.00 -8.72 4.29
N THR A 29 18.92 -9.46 4.54
CA THR A 29 18.37 -10.40 3.56
C THR A 29 17.91 -9.69 2.29
N ALA A 30 17.18 -8.59 2.44
CA ALA A 30 16.70 -7.79 1.31
C ALA A 30 17.86 -7.19 0.50
N ARG A 31 18.89 -6.64 1.16
CA ARG A 31 20.11 -6.14 0.49
C ARG A 31 20.83 -7.22 -0.31
N HIS A 32 20.94 -8.41 0.27
CA HIS A 32 21.55 -9.56 -0.43
C HIS A 32 20.75 -9.91 -1.69
N ASN A 33 19.44 -9.99 -1.59
CA ASN A 33 18.57 -10.29 -2.72
C ASN A 33 18.64 -9.21 -3.82
N VAL A 34 18.65 -7.93 -3.43
CA VAL A 34 18.82 -6.80 -4.37
C VAL A 34 20.18 -6.89 -5.09
N ALA A 35 21.27 -7.21 -4.38
CA ALA A 35 22.58 -7.37 -4.98
C ALA A 35 22.59 -8.57 -5.96
N ALA A 36 22.01 -9.69 -5.58
CA ALA A 36 21.92 -10.89 -6.42
C ALA A 36 21.06 -10.69 -7.68
N SER A 37 20.05 -9.84 -7.60
CA SER A 37 19.16 -9.54 -8.76
C SER A 37 19.74 -8.52 -9.74
N GLY A 38 20.86 -7.86 -9.40
CA GLY A 38 21.46 -6.82 -10.25
C GLY A 38 20.78 -5.45 -10.20
N PHE A 39 19.76 -5.26 -9.34
CA PHE A 39 18.99 -4.00 -9.25
C PHE A 39 19.51 -2.98 -8.23
N SER A 40 20.73 -3.13 -7.74
CA SER A 40 21.33 -2.23 -6.73
C SER A 40 21.41 -0.75 -7.15
N ARG A 41 21.30 -0.46 -8.44
CA ARG A 41 21.30 0.92 -8.94
C ARG A 41 19.97 1.64 -8.70
N ILE A 42 18.87 0.90 -8.65
CA ILE A 42 17.49 1.46 -8.59
C ILE A 42 16.77 1.07 -7.32
N ILE A 43 17.35 0.22 -6.48
CA ILE A 43 16.75 -0.19 -5.20
C ILE A 43 17.74 0.08 -4.07
N THR A 44 17.28 0.86 -3.09
CA THR A 44 17.99 1.11 -1.84
C THR A 44 17.24 0.50 -0.67
N ILE A 45 17.90 -0.26 0.18
CA ILE A 45 17.32 -0.88 1.38
C ILE A 45 18.01 -0.34 2.62
N GLU A 46 17.23 0.19 3.57
CA GLU A 46 17.74 0.78 4.80
C GLU A 46 17.01 0.23 6.04
N ASN A 47 17.75 0.17 7.16
CA ASN A 47 17.15 -0.11 8.45
C ASN A 47 16.57 1.19 9.03
N LYS A 48 15.25 1.24 9.15
CA LYS A 48 14.55 2.42 9.70
C LYS A 48 13.14 2.06 10.15
N ASP A 49 12.76 2.50 11.34
CA ASP A 49 11.40 2.45 11.83
C ASP A 49 10.55 3.51 11.10
N PHE A 50 9.31 3.15 10.77
CA PHE A 50 8.40 4.08 10.10
C PHE A 50 8.11 5.34 10.93
N LYS A 51 8.17 5.27 12.26
CA LYS A 51 8.01 6.44 13.13
C LYS A 51 9.04 7.55 12.87
N ASP A 52 10.24 7.18 12.41
CA ASP A 52 11.37 8.07 12.14
C ASP A 52 11.63 8.25 10.63
N PHE A 53 10.77 7.65 9.79
CA PHE A 53 10.92 7.69 8.34
C PHE A 53 10.62 9.09 7.81
N THR A 54 11.50 9.59 6.95
CA THR A 54 11.30 10.80 6.17
C THR A 54 11.31 10.46 4.69
N GLN A 55 10.40 11.04 3.94
CA GLN A 55 10.26 10.77 2.53
C GLN A 55 11.51 11.21 1.75
N PRO A 56 12.11 10.34 0.91
CA PRO A 56 13.33 10.65 0.17
C PRO A 56 13.09 11.52 -1.08
N SER A 57 11.84 11.63 -1.55
CA SER A 57 11.46 12.41 -2.71
C SER A 57 10.13 13.14 -2.47
N GLU A 58 9.87 14.18 -3.27
CA GLU A 58 8.66 15.02 -3.09
C GLU A 58 7.36 14.28 -3.39
N LYS A 59 7.38 13.30 -4.31
CA LYS A 59 6.18 12.56 -4.72
C LYS A 59 6.49 11.08 -4.83
N SER A 60 5.74 10.28 -4.08
CA SER A 60 5.97 8.83 -3.99
C SER A 60 4.67 8.05 -3.86
N VAL A 61 4.74 6.76 -4.20
CA VAL A 61 3.76 5.76 -3.78
C VAL A 61 4.35 4.98 -2.61
N ILE A 62 3.64 4.96 -1.50
CA ILE A 62 4.04 4.26 -0.28
C ILE A 62 3.29 2.94 -0.22
N VAL A 63 4.02 1.82 -0.11
CA VAL A 63 3.43 0.48 0.04
C VAL A 63 3.86 -0.10 1.37
N MET A 64 2.89 -0.53 2.18
CA MET A 64 3.13 -1.01 3.54
C MET A 64 2.48 -2.36 3.79
N ASN A 65 3.23 -3.25 4.42
CA ASN A 65 2.75 -4.51 4.99
C ASN A 65 3.09 -4.55 6.49
N PRO A 66 2.44 -3.72 7.33
CA PRO A 66 2.74 -3.67 8.75
C PRO A 66 2.30 -4.97 9.44
N PRO A 67 2.83 -5.30 10.64
CA PRO A 67 2.42 -6.47 11.39
C PRO A 67 0.92 -6.40 11.71
N TYR A 68 0.21 -7.52 11.57
CA TYR A 68 -1.22 -7.62 11.89
C TYR A 68 -1.54 -8.72 12.92
N GLY A 69 -0.50 -9.16 13.67
CA GLY A 69 -0.66 -9.95 14.89
C GLY A 69 -0.74 -11.47 14.74
N GLU A 70 -0.54 -12.02 13.53
CA GLU A 70 -0.57 -13.48 13.32
C GLU A 70 0.79 -14.15 13.61
N ARG A 71 1.87 -13.54 13.16
CA ARG A 71 3.22 -14.11 13.25
C ARG A 71 4.14 -13.39 14.25
N ILE A 72 3.81 -12.16 14.56
CA ILE A 72 4.59 -11.30 15.46
C ILE A 72 3.62 -10.77 16.51
N SER A 73 3.82 -11.13 17.77
CA SER A 73 3.12 -10.50 18.89
C SER A 73 3.62 -9.06 19.00
N THR A 74 2.90 -8.13 18.40
CA THR A 74 3.18 -6.71 18.56
C THR A 74 2.47 -6.21 19.81
N PRO A 75 3.17 -5.84 20.87
CA PRO A 75 2.56 -5.48 22.15
C PRO A 75 1.56 -4.33 22.06
N ASN A 76 1.69 -3.47 21.07
CA ASN A 76 0.80 -2.33 20.83
C ASN A 76 0.39 -2.24 19.34
N LEU A 77 -0.22 -3.30 18.82
CA LEU A 77 -0.62 -3.39 17.42
C LEU A 77 -1.49 -2.20 16.97
N LEU A 78 -2.54 -1.86 17.72
CA LEU A 78 -3.44 -0.77 17.40
C LEU A 78 -2.72 0.59 17.45
N GLY A 79 -1.83 0.78 18.42
CA GLY A 79 -0.98 1.97 18.50
C GLY A 79 -0.06 2.14 17.30
N THR A 80 0.47 1.04 16.74
CA THR A 80 1.25 1.06 15.50
C THR A 80 0.41 1.58 14.33
N TYR A 81 -0.80 1.08 14.14
CA TYR A 81 -1.67 1.55 13.06
C TYR A 81 -2.14 2.99 13.25
N LYS A 82 -2.38 3.40 14.49
CA LYS A 82 -2.67 4.80 14.83
C LYS A 82 -1.49 5.71 14.47
N MET A 83 -0.27 5.35 14.86
CA MET A 83 0.95 6.08 14.50
C MET A 83 1.13 6.16 12.99
N ILE A 84 0.92 5.07 12.24
CA ILE A 84 0.96 5.06 10.77
C ILE A 84 -0.05 6.07 10.22
N GLY A 85 -1.30 6.02 10.67
CA GLY A 85 -2.35 6.94 10.20
C GLY A 85 -2.03 8.40 10.44
N GLU A 86 -1.57 8.75 11.63
CA GLU A 86 -1.18 10.13 11.99
C GLU A 86 0.00 10.62 11.13
N ARG A 87 1.02 9.78 10.91
CA ARG A 87 2.15 10.16 10.06
C ARG A 87 1.74 10.33 8.60
N LEU A 88 0.96 9.39 8.04
CA LEU A 88 0.46 9.51 6.67
C LEU A 88 -0.32 10.80 6.45
N LYS A 89 -1.12 11.20 7.42
CA LYS A 89 -1.97 12.38 7.37
C LYS A 89 -1.17 13.69 7.43
N HIS A 90 -0.12 13.73 8.23
CA HIS A 90 0.59 14.97 8.54
C HIS A 90 1.90 15.14 7.79
N GLU A 91 2.65 14.04 7.58
CA GLU A 91 4.00 14.06 7.03
C GLU A 91 4.07 13.73 5.53
N PHE A 92 3.07 13.00 5.00
CA PHE A 92 3.13 12.44 3.64
C PHE A 92 2.06 12.99 2.70
N LYS A 93 1.68 14.25 2.88
CA LYS A 93 0.71 14.93 2.02
C LYS A 93 1.16 14.96 0.56
N GLY A 94 0.23 14.82 -0.36
CA GLY A 94 0.50 14.79 -1.80
C GLY A 94 0.86 13.42 -2.36
N ASN A 95 1.01 12.41 -1.50
CA ASN A 95 1.34 11.04 -1.87
C ASN A 95 0.13 10.12 -1.91
N GLU A 96 0.39 8.88 -2.28
CA GLU A 96 -0.54 7.77 -2.25
C GLU A 96 0.03 6.67 -1.35
N ALA A 97 -0.77 6.15 -0.42
CA ALA A 97 -0.37 5.04 0.45
C ALA A 97 -1.25 3.82 0.23
N TRP A 98 -0.62 2.65 0.15
CA TRP A 98 -1.25 1.36 0.07
C TRP A 98 -0.89 0.53 1.29
N ILE A 99 -1.89 0.03 2.01
CA ILE A 99 -1.68 -0.74 3.25
C ILE A 99 -2.39 -2.07 3.16
N LEU A 100 -1.64 -3.14 3.41
CA LEU A 100 -2.13 -4.50 3.51
C LEU A 100 -2.46 -4.84 4.98
N SER A 101 -3.65 -5.35 5.24
CA SER A 101 -4.03 -5.99 6.50
C SER A 101 -5.28 -6.85 6.31
N TYR A 102 -5.56 -7.76 7.26
CA TYR A 102 -6.83 -8.49 7.28
C TYR A 102 -7.75 -8.01 8.43
N ARG A 103 -7.23 -7.22 9.38
CA ARG A 103 -7.95 -6.81 10.59
C ARG A 103 -8.61 -5.46 10.40
N GLU A 104 -9.94 -5.43 10.42
CA GLU A 104 -10.71 -4.20 10.28
C GLU A 104 -10.43 -3.20 11.43
N GLU A 105 -10.17 -3.69 12.65
CA GLU A 105 -9.79 -2.84 13.77
C GLU A 105 -8.47 -2.08 13.53
N CYS A 106 -7.49 -2.72 12.88
CA CYS A 106 -6.25 -2.06 12.48
C CYS A 106 -6.50 -0.93 11.47
N PHE A 107 -7.33 -1.18 10.49
CA PHE A 107 -7.70 -0.16 9.50
C PHE A 107 -8.47 1.02 10.10
N ARG A 108 -9.27 0.80 11.15
CA ARG A 108 -9.98 1.87 11.86
C ARG A 108 -9.02 2.83 12.56
N GLU A 109 -7.93 2.31 13.12
CA GLU A 109 -6.91 3.12 13.80
C GLU A 109 -6.14 4.06 12.84
N ILE A 110 -6.04 3.72 11.54
CA ILE A 110 -5.47 4.62 10.53
C ILE A 110 -6.26 5.93 10.43
N ALA A 111 -7.56 5.90 10.73
CA ALA A 111 -8.46 7.06 10.74
C ALA A 111 -8.48 7.88 9.43
N LEU A 112 -8.17 7.23 8.30
CA LEU A 112 -8.28 7.77 6.95
C LEU A 112 -9.32 6.97 6.15
N LYS A 113 -10.03 7.65 5.25
CA LYS A 113 -11.00 7.00 4.36
C LYS A 113 -10.28 6.41 3.15
N PRO A 114 -10.32 5.07 2.94
CA PRO A 114 -9.70 4.48 1.77
C PRO A 114 -10.42 4.90 0.48
N SER A 115 -9.66 5.16 -0.56
CA SER A 115 -10.17 5.42 -1.91
C SER A 115 -10.50 4.13 -2.65
N ILE A 116 -9.70 3.09 -2.46
CA ILE A 116 -9.88 1.76 -3.07
C ILE A 116 -9.66 0.69 -1.99
N LYS A 117 -10.37 -0.44 -2.14
CA LYS A 117 -10.18 -1.67 -1.37
C LYS A 117 -10.09 -2.83 -2.34
N ILE A 118 -9.02 -3.60 -2.27
CA ILE A 118 -8.78 -4.78 -3.10
C ILE A 118 -8.68 -5.98 -2.17
N PRO A 119 -9.58 -6.98 -2.29
CA PRO A 119 -9.41 -8.22 -1.57
C PRO A 119 -8.24 -9.00 -2.16
N VAL A 120 -7.35 -9.48 -1.29
CA VAL A 120 -6.16 -10.27 -1.65
C VAL A 120 -5.96 -11.39 -0.64
N TYR A 121 -5.22 -12.41 -1.02
CA TYR A 121 -4.88 -13.50 -0.11
C TYR A 121 -3.39 -13.44 0.24
N ASN A 122 -3.09 -13.53 1.53
CA ASN A 122 -1.73 -13.75 2.02
C ASN A 122 -1.66 -15.15 2.65
N GLY A 123 -1.26 -16.13 1.83
CA GLY A 123 -1.43 -17.54 2.17
C GLY A 123 -2.93 -17.90 2.26
N SER A 124 -3.37 -18.37 3.43
CA SER A 124 -4.79 -18.67 3.71
C SER A 124 -5.59 -17.50 4.26
N LEU A 125 -4.94 -16.38 4.57
CA LEU A 125 -5.60 -15.20 5.14
C LEU A 125 -6.22 -14.35 4.04
N GLU A 126 -7.52 -14.08 4.16
CA GLU A 126 -8.21 -13.09 3.34
C GLU A 126 -7.90 -11.70 3.89
N CYS A 127 -7.15 -10.93 3.12
CA CYS A 127 -6.69 -9.59 3.44
C CYS A 127 -7.39 -8.55 2.57
N GLU A 128 -7.27 -7.30 2.95
CA GLU A 128 -7.58 -6.16 2.08
C GLU A 128 -6.32 -5.33 1.85
N PHE A 129 -6.10 -4.94 0.60
CA PHE A 129 -5.10 -3.95 0.21
C PHE A 129 -5.83 -2.64 -0.04
N ARG A 130 -5.62 -1.65 0.84
CA ARG A 130 -6.37 -0.40 0.85
C ARG A 130 -5.50 0.76 0.39
N ARG A 131 -6.01 1.54 -0.59
CA ARG A 131 -5.39 2.77 -1.04
C ARG A 131 -5.94 3.98 -0.28
N TYR A 132 -5.03 4.85 0.16
CA TYR A 132 -5.32 6.14 0.77
C TYR A 132 -4.67 7.24 -0.05
N GLN A 133 -5.49 8.19 -0.54
CA GLN A 133 -5.01 9.40 -1.16
C GLN A 133 -4.72 10.42 -0.06
N LEU A 134 -3.48 10.87 0.02
CA LEU A 134 -3.01 11.78 1.07
C LEU A 134 -3.03 13.22 0.54
N PHE A 135 -3.86 14.07 1.11
CA PHE A 135 -4.00 15.48 0.72
C PHE A 135 -4.11 16.36 1.96
N ASP A 136 -3.88 17.64 1.78
CA ASP A 136 -4.09 18.62 2.84
C ASP A 136 -5.54 19.07 2.88
N GLY A 137 -6.04 19.39 4.08
CA GLY A 137 -7.40 19.87 4.27
C GLY A 137 -8.49 18.80 4.13
N ARG A 138 -9.68 19.21 3.76
CA ARG A 138 -10.86 18.36 3.64
C ARG A 138 -11.01 17.81 2.22
N LEU A 139 -11.70 16.68 2.10
CA LEU A 139 -11.92 16.00 0.81
C LEU A 139 -12.68 16.86 -0.20
N ASP A 140 -13.65 17.63 0.27
CA ASP A 140 -14.41 18.56 -0.55
C ASP A 140 -13.55 19.71 -1.10
N GLU A 141 -12.68 20.26 -0.28
CA GLU A 141 -11.71 21.29 -0.67
C GLU A 141 -10.68 20.74 -1.67
N PHE A 142 -10.15 19.54 -1.42
CA PHE A 142 -9.24 18.87 -2.34
C PHE A 142 -9.87 18.66 -3.72
N ARG A 143 -11.13 18.20 -3.78
CA ARG A 143 -11.86 18.01 -5.03
C ARG A 143 -12.18 19.32 -5.74
N ALA A 144 -12.57 20.36 -4.99
CA ALA A 144 -12.83 21.69 -5.54
C ALA A 144 -11.57 22.30 -6.18
N GLY A 145 -10.38 21.98 -5.62
CA GLY A 145 -9.08 22.33 -6.21
C GLY A 145 -8.62 21.47 -7.37
N GLY A 146 -9.49 20.60 -7.92
CA GLY A 146 -9.16 19.70 -9.05
C GLY A 146 -8.50 18.37 -8.63
N GLY A 147 -8.43 18.06 -7.35
CA GLY A 147 -7.85 16.82 -6.85
C GLY A 147 -8.68 15.59 -7.21
N ILE A 148 -8.02 14.54 -7.69
CA ILE A 148 -8.65 13.28 -8.11
C ILE A 148 -8.35 12.20 -7.08
N VAL A 149 -9.41 11.67 -6.46
CA VAL A 149 -9.30 10.54 -5.51
C VAL A 149 -9.45 9.20 -6.21
N LYS A 150 -10.27 9.15 -7.26
CA LYS A 150 -10.50 7.98 -8.12
C LYS A 150 -10.62 8.45 -9.55
N THR A 151 -9.94 7.75 -10.46
CA THR A 151 -10.12 7.98 -11.90
C THR A 151 -11.50 7.55 -12.36
N GLU A 152 -11.94 7.98 -13.53
CA GLU A 152 -13.23 7.53 -14.12
C GLU A 152 -13.22 6.03 -14.42
N GLU A 153 -12.08 5.49 -14.83
CA GLU A 153 -11.88 4.06 -15.06
C GLU A 153 -12.07 3.26 -13.76
N GLU A 154 -11.44 3.70 -12.66
CA GLU A 154 -11.59 3.08 -11.34
C GLU A 154 -13.03 3.14 -10.83
N LYS A 155 -13.73 4.22 -11.08
CA LYS A 155 -15.16 4.35 -10.73
C LYS A 155 -16.02 3.38 -11.53
N ALA A 156 -15.78 3.26 -12.83
CA ALA A 156 -16.49 2.34 -13.73
C ALA A 156 -16.25 0.87 -13.32
N GLU A 157 -15.00 0.49 -13.04
CA GLU A 157 -14.64 -0.85 -12.60
C GLU A 157 -15.30 -1.21 -11.25
N MET A 158 -15.29 -0.29 -10.29
CA MET A 158 -15.96 -0.50 -9.00
C MET A 158 -17.48 -0.64 -9.15
N ALA A 159 -18.10 0.16 -10.03
CA ALA A 159 -19.53 0.07 -10.31
C ALA A 159 -19.88 -1.28 -10.94
N GLN A 160 -19.06 -1.79 -11.86
CA GLN A 160 -19.22 -3.09 -12.48
C GLN A 160 -19.10 -4.23 -11.45
N LYS A 161 -18.05 -4.21 -10.61
CA LYS A 161 -17.87 -5.19 -9.53
C LYS A 161 -19.05 -5.20 -8.56
N HIS A 162 -19.56 -4.04 -8.18
CA HIS A 162 -20.74 -3.91 -7.30
C HIS A 162 -22.00 -4.52 -7.94
N ARG A 163 -22.23 -4.28 -9.24
CA ARG A 163 -23.35 -4.85 -10.00
C ARG A 163 -23.27 -6.38 -10.05
N PHE A 164 -22.08 -6.94 -10.30
CA PHE A 164 -21.87 -8.41 -10.30
C PHE A 164 -22.12 -9.02 -8.92
N LYS A 165 -21.63 -8.40 -7.84
CA LYS A 165 -21.86 -8.88 -6.47
C LYS A 165 -23.36 -8.89 -6.13
N LYS A 166 -24.08 -7.83 -6.44
CA LYS A 166 -25.52 -7.71 -6.21
C LYS A 166 -26.32 -8.79 -6.96
N ASN A 167 -25.97 -9.03 -8.23
CA ASN A 167 -26.59 -10.07 -9.05
C ASN A 167 -26.32 -11.48 -8.50
N ARG A 168 -25.12 -11.75 -7.98
CA ARG A 168 -24.75 -13.03 -7.38
C ARG A 168 -25.50 -13.28 -6.06
N GLU A 169 -25.65 -12.25 -5.23
CA GLU A 169 -26.42 -12.32 -3.98
C GLU A 169 -27.92 -12.54 -4.27
N PHE A 170 -28.47 -11.90 -5.29
CA PHE A 170 -29.85 -12.11 -5.71
C PHE A 170 -30.11 -13.55 -6.19
N LYS A 171 -29.19 -14.12 -7.01
CA LYS A 171 -29.28 -15.52 -7.46
C LYS A 171 -29.15 -16.56 -6.34
N LYS A 172 -28.54 -16.23 -5.19
CA LYS A 172 -28.46 -17.13 -4.05
C LYS A 172 -29.69 -17.13 -3.15
N ARG A 173 -30.61 -16.17 -3.35
CA ARG A 173 -31.84 -16.02 -2.57
C ARG A 173 -33.07 -16.60 -3.28
N LEU A 174 -32.92 -17.02 -4.55
CA LEU A 174 -33.89 -17.77 -5.34
C LEU A 174 -33.59 -19.26 -5.28
#